data_99827fde49c09bd45cdd70b9af396fb8
#
_entry.id   99827fde49c09bd45cdd70b9af396fb8
#
_cell.length_a   1.000
_cell.length_b   1.000
_cell.length_c   1.000
_cell.angle_alpha   90.00
_cell.angle_beta   90.00
_cell.angle_gamma   90.00
#
_symmetry.space_group_name_H-M   'P 1'
#
loop_
_entity.id
_entity.type
_entity.pdbx_description
1 polymer ?
#
loop_
_entity_poly.entity_id
_entity_poly.type
_entity_poly.pdbx_seq_one_letter_code
_entity_poly.pdbx_strand_id
1 'polypeptide(L)'
;MTIDILAYGEAMVEFNQRADDARMYLQGFGGDTSNFCIAAARQGARTGYISALGNDHFGQQLRNLWQAEQVDATHVLHDQQAASGVYFVSHDKDGHHFDYLRAGSAASRYTSAQLPLQAIADAKLLHLSGISLAISASACDAGLAAMAHARKHGVRTSLDTNLRLKLWPLERAREKMREAFALCDICLPSWDDVSILTGLDDRDAIVDALQAYGVGLIAFKLGAEGCYVATREERRLVPAYTVDALDATGAGDCFGGAFIARLVAGDDPFAAARYANVCAALSTTGYGAVAPIPLAAQVEKILDSK
;
A
#
# COMPACT_ATOMS: atom_id res chain seq x y z
N MET A 1 -4.19 -13.57 -18.97
CA MET A 1 -5.40 -13.09 -18.25
C MET A 1 -5.17 -11.63 -17.94
N THR A 2 -6.20 -10.78 -18.06
CA THR A 2 -6.06 -9.34 -17.77
C THR A 2 -5.92 -9.13 -16.26
N ILE A 3 -4.93 -8.35 -15.83
CA ILE A 3 -4.72 -7.97 -14.42
C ILE A 3 -5.77 -6.92 -14.03
N ASP A 4 -6.40 -7.07 -12.88
CA ASP A 4 -7.36 -6.09 -12.38
C ASP A 4 -6.64 -4.90 -11.72
N ILE A 5 -5.65 -5.19 -10.88
CA ILE A 5 -4.92 -4.20 -10.09
C ILE A 5 -3.43 -4.38 -10.29
N LEU A 6 -2.74 -3.37 -10.80
CA LEU A 6 -1.28 -3.27 -10.77
C LEU A 6 -0.86 -2.37 -9.62
N ALA A 7 0.19 -2.75 -8.88
CA ALA A 7 0.81 -1.86 -7.92
C ALA A 7 2.29 -1.64 -8.25
N TYR A 8 2.78 -0.42 -7.97
CA TYR A 8 4.17 -0.03 -8.16
C TYR A 8 4.81 0.34 -6.82
N GLY A 9 5.97 -0.25 -6.52
CA GLY A 9 6.72 0.09 -5.30
C GLY A 9 7.85 -0.86 -4.99
N GLU A 10 8.27 -0.91 -3.72
CA GLU A 10 9.35 -1.75 -3.23
C GLU A 10 8.85 -2.77 -2.21
N ALA A 11 9.11 -4.04 -2.47
CA ALA A 11 8.98 -5.09 -1.48
C ALA A 11 10.32 -5.36 -0.79
N MET A 12 10.26 -5.77 0.47
CA MET A 12 11.45 -6.03 1.28
C MET A 12 11.26 -7.30 2.10
N VAL A 13 12.37 -7.95 2.43
CA VAL A 13 12.39 -9.00 3.45
C VAL A 13 12.53 -8.34 4.82
N GLU A 14 11.68 -8.74 5.76
CA GLU A 14 11.70 -8.30 7.15
C GLU A 14 12.50 -9.26 8.02
N PHE A 15 13.24 -8.72 8.98
CA PHE A 15 13.81 -9.44 10.09
C PHE A 15 13.33 -8.82 11.38
N ASN A 16 12.38 -9.49 12.07
CA ASN A 16 11.75 -9.03 13.29
C ASN A 16 12.39 -9.71 14.49
N GLN A 17 12.96 -8.92 15.40
CA GLN A 17 13.63 -9.40 16.61
C GLN A 17 12.65 -10.14 17.51
N ARG A 18 13.06 -11.28 18.01
CA ARG A 18 12.25 -12.05 18.95
C ARG A 18 12.29 -11.41 20.35
N ALA A 19 11.14 -11.39 20.99
CA ALA A 19 11.01 -10.84 22.35
C ALA A 19 11.75 -11.68 23.42
N ASP A 20 11.91 -12.99 23.17
CA ASP A 20 12.54 -13.93 24.11
C ASP A 20 14.07 -14.07 23.92
N ASP A 21 14.62 -13.73 22.74
CA ASP A 21 16.07 -13.65 22.51
C ASP A 21 16.39 -12.55 21.49
N ALA A 22 16.95 -11.45 21.96
CA ALA A 22 17.31 -10.28 21.12
C ALA A 22 18.36 -10.56 20.04
N ARG A 23 19.02 -11.71 20.04
CA ARG A 23 19.95 -12.13 18.99
C ARG A 23 19.27 -12.91 17.87
N MET A 24 18.01 -13.28 18.06
CA MET A 24 17.23 -14.06 17.10
C MET A 24 16.22 -13.16 16.38
N TYR A 25 16.12 -13.36 15.09
CA TYR A 25 15.17 -12.66 14.24
C TYR A 25 14.27 -13.66 13.52
N LEU A 26 12.98 -13.37 13.51
CA LEU A 26 12.03 -14.07 12.67
C LEU A 26 11.97 -13.37 11.31
N GLN A 27 12.18 -14.14 10.24
CA GLN A 27 12.04 -13.61 8.90
C GLN A 27 10.57 -13.47 8.53
N GLY A 28 10.23 -12.31 7.98
CA GLY A 28 8.94 -11.95 7.43
C GLY A 28 9.09 -11.23 6.09
N PHE A 29 8.01 -10.62 5.66
CA PHE A 29 7.96 -9.83 4.44
C PHE A 29 7.23 -8.53 4.70
N GLY A 30 7.64 -7.47 3.97
CA GLY A 30 7.04 -6.16 4.03
C GLY A 30 7.16 -5.42 2.68
N GLY A 31 6.84 -4.15 2.73
CA GLY A 31 6.64 -3.32 1.55
C GLY A 31 5.15 -3.08 1.34
N ASP A 32 4.74 -1.85 1.61
CA ASP A 32 3.35 -1.44 1.68
C ASP A 32 2.53 -1.82 0.43
N THR A 33 3.06 -1.55 -0.75
CA THR A 33 2.39 -1.88 -2.02
C THR A 33 2.38 -3.38 -2.33
N SER A 34 3.38 -4.14 -1.83
CA SER A 34 3.37 -5.62 -1.88
C SER A 34 2.32 -6.20 -0.94
N ASN A 35 2.25 -5.69 0.31
CA ASN A 35 1.21 -6.06 1.28
C ASN A 35 -0.20 -5.77 0.72
N PHE A 36 -0.37 -4.60 0.10
CA PHE A 36 -1.60 -4.21 -0.59
C PHE A 36 -1.97 -5.22 -1.71
N CYS A 37 -1.02 -5.61 -2.58
CA CYS A 37 -1.26 -6.59 -3.63
C CYS A 37 -1.71 -7.94 -3.08
N ILE A 38 -1.04 -8.43 -2.04
CA ILE A 38 -1.38 -9.69 -1.37
C ILE A 38 -2.76 -9.60 -0.73
N ALA A 39 -3.06 -8.49 -0.05
CA ALA A 39 -4.38 -8.26 0.52
C ALA A 39 -5.46 -8.29 -0.56
N ALA A 40 -5.26 -7.56 -1.66
CA ALA A 40 -6.23 -7.55 -2.77
C ALA A 40 -6.38 -8.93 -3.43
N ALA A 41 -5.30 -9.70 -3.61
CA ALA A 41 -5.33 -11.05 -4.16
C ALA A 41 -6.13 -12.01 -3.25
N ARG A 42 -5.91 -11.96 -1.94
CA ARG A 42 -6.65 -12.76 -0.95
C ARG A 42 -8.14 -12.39 -0.90
N GLN A 43 -8.52 -11.19 -1.38
CA GLN A 43 -9.92 -10.77 -1.56
C GLN A 43 -10.44 -11.01 -2.99
N GLY A 44 -9.74 -11.82 -3.79
CA GLY A 44 -10.21 -12.31 -5.08
C GLY A 44 -9.87 -11.44 -6.30
N ALA A 45 -9.12 -10.35 -6.14
CA ALA A 45 -8.65 -9.56 -7.28
C ALA A 45 -7.44 -10.22 -7.96
N ARG A 46 -7.33 -10.09 -9.28
CA ARG A 46 -6.12 -10.47 -10.02
C ARG A 46 -5.12 -9.33 -9.93
N THR A 47 -4.07 -9.54 -9.15
CA THR A 47 -3.07 -8.50 -8.88
C THR A 47 -1.76 -8.76 -9.60
N GLY A 48 -1.07 -7.68 -9.96
CA GLY A 48 0.28 -7.72 -10.51
C GLY A 48 1.17 -6.66 -9.86
N TYR A 49 2.47 -6.89 -9.89
CA TYR A 49 3.42 -6.03 -9.22
C TYR A 49 4.49 -5.50 -10.18
N ILE A 50 4.73 -4.19 -10.15
CA ILE A 50 5.76 -3.49 -10.88
C ILE A 50 6.85 -3.08 -9.89
N SER A 51 8.05 -3.64 -10.05
CA SER A 51 9.18 -3.40 -9.15
C SER A 51 10.49 -3.85 -9.78
N ALA A 52 11.57 -3.81 -9.02
CA ALA A 52 12.81 -4.51 -9.33
C ALA A 52 13.36 -5.18 -8.07
N LEU A 53 13.92 -6.37 -8.25
CA LEU A 53 14.60 -7.15 -7.21
C LEU A 53 16.04 -7.42 -7.62
N GLY A 54 16.90 -7.54 -6.61
CA GLY A 54 18.26 -8.05 -6.83
C GLY A 54 18.25 -9.51 -7.30
N ASN A 55 19.31 -9.90 -7.99
CA ASN A 55 19.56 -11.31 -8.30
C ASN A 55 20.19 -12.01 -7.09
N ASP A 56 19.47 -11.97 -5.96
CA ASP A 56 19.90 -12.46 -4.65
C ASP A 56 18.86 -13.38 -4.00
N HIS A 57 19.22 -13.98 -2.87
CA HIS A 57 18.35 -14.89 -2.15
C HIS A 57 17.05 -14.22 -1.66
N PHE A 58 17.11 -12.95 -1.26
CA PHE A 58 15.94 -12.19 -0.79
C PHE A 58 14.97 -11.91 -1.94
N GLY A 59 15.50 -11.55 -3.12
CA GLY A 59 14.69 -11.40 -4.33
C GLY A 59 13.97 -12.68 -4.72
N GLN A 60 14.65 -13.84 -4.58
CA GLN A 60 13.99 -15.13 -4.84
C GLN A 60 12.91 -15.44 -3.82
N GLN A 61 13.10 -15.11 -2.53
CA GLN A 61 12.09 -15.32 -1.50
C GLN A 61 10.84 -14.45 -1.74
N LEU A 62 11.00 -13.19 -2.15
CA LEU A 62 9.89 -12.32 -2.50
C LEU A 62 9.11 -12.84 -3.72
N ARG A 63 9.80 -13.39 -4.73
CA ARG A 63 9.12 -14.04 -5.87
C ARG A 63 8.33 -15.27 -5.45
N ASN A 64 8.90 -16.10 -4.57
CA ASN A 64 8.22 -17.28 -4.04
C ASN A 64 6.97 -16.89 -3.24
N LEU A 65 7.05 -15.80 -2.46
CA LEU A 65 5.89 -15.24 -1.76
C LEU A 65 4.78 -14.85 -2.74
N TRP A 66 5.09 -14.04 -3.75
CA TRP A 66 4.09 -13.62 -4.73
C TRP A 66 3.50 -14.77 -5.53
N GLN A 67 4.30 -15.78 -5.86
CA GLN A 67 3.80 -16.99 -6.49
C GLN A 67 2.80 -17.73 -5.59
N ALA A 68 3.11 -17.88 -4.29
CA ALA A 68 2.21 -18.50 -3.32
C ALA A 68 0.92 -17.72 -3.11
N GLU A 69 1.00 -16.38 -3.15
CA GLU A 69 -0.11 -15.44 -2.98
C GLU A 69 -0.84 -15.11 -4.30
N GLN A 70 -0.46 -15.74 -5.41
CA GLN A 70 -1.05 -15.53 -6.74
C GLN A 70 -0.95 -14.08 -7.26
N VAL A 71 0.09 -13.35 -6.85
CA VAL A 71 0.43 -12.02 -7.39
C VAL A 71 1.32 -12.20 -8.62
N ASP A 72 0.91 -11.63 -9.75
CA ASP A 72 1.70 -11.69 -10.99
C ASP A 72 2.96 -10.84 -10.88
N ALA A 73 4.11 -11.47 -10.90
CA ALA A 73 5.43 -10.85 -10.85
C ALA A 73 6.10 -10.71 -12.23
N THR A 74 5.34 -10.84 -13.34
CA THR A 74 5.88 -10.74 -14.71
C THR A 74 6.61 -9.42 -14.96
N HIS A 75 6.15 -8.32 -14.32
CA HIS A 75 6.70 -6.98 -14.45
C HIS A 75 7.68 -6.61 -13.34
N VAL A 76 8.19 -7.59 -12.61
CA VAL A 76 9.26 -7.39 -11.64
C VAL A 76 10.59 -7.68 -12.29
N LEU A 77 11.41 -6.64 -12.42
CA LEU A 77 12.73 -6.73 -13.06
C LEU A 77 13.75 -7.42 -12.15
N HIS A 78 14.81 -7.95 -12.77
CA HIS A 78 16.01 -8.44 -12.08
C HIS A 78 17.16 -7.47 -12.29
N ASP A 79 17.68 -6.88 -11.21
CA ASP A 79 18.91 -6.09 -11.24
C ASP A 79 20.10 -6.99 -10.86
N GLN A 80 21.10 -7.07 -11.74
CA GLN A 80 22.31 -7.88 -11.53
C GLN A 80 23.34 -7.16 -10.63
N GLN A 81 23.16 -5.88 -10.35
CA GLN A 81 24.14 -5.02 -9.68
C GLN A 81 23.65 -4.49 -8.33
N ALA A 82 22.34 -4.50 -8.09
CA ALA A 82 21.75 -4.00 -6.86
C ALA A 82 21.08 -5.12 -6.07
N ALA A 83 21.09 -5.01 -4.74
CA ALA A 83 20.44 -5.96 -3.86
C ALA A 83 18.94 -5.69 -3.74
N SER A 84 18.18 -6.70 -3.34
CA SER A 84 16.82 -6.54 -2.81
C SER A 84 16.85 -5.79 -1.47
N GLY A 85 15.85 -4.95 -1.21
CA GLY A 85 15.74 -4.24 0.05
C GLY A 85 15.45 -5.20 1.22
N VAL A 86 16.02 -4.90 2.38
CA VAL A 86 15.71 -5.60 3.63
C VAL A 86 15.54 -4.57 4.75
N TYR A 87 14.82 -4.95 5.82
CA TYR A 87 14.76 -4.14 7.02
C TYR A 87 14.70 -5.00 8.28
N PHE A 88 15.13 -4.39 9.37
CA PHE A 88 15.13 -4.99 10.69
C PHE A 88 14.16 -4.25 11.59
N VAL A 89 13.42 -5.00 12.39
CA VAL A 89 12.59 -4.47 13.48
C VAL A 89 13.21 -4.95 14.77
N SER A 90 13.68 -4.04 15.59
CA SER A 90 14.16 -4.31 16.94
C SER A 90 13.23 -3.69 17.98
N HIS A 91 13.27 -4.22 19.19
CA HIS A 91 12.36 -3.83 20.26
C HIS A 91 13.16 -3.47 21.50
N ASP A 92 12.82 -2.34 22.11
CA ASP A 92 13.31 -1.96 23.43
C ASP A 92 12.22 -1.31 24.27
N LYS A 93 12.60 -0.70 25.40
CA LYS A 93 11.68 0.00 26.31
C LYS A 93 10.99 1.22 25.69
N ASP A 94 11.56 1.79 24.62
CA ASP A 94 11.06 2.96 23.92
C ASP A 94 10.18 2.58 22.72
N GLY A 95 10.03 1.26 22.43
CA GLY A 95 9.14 0.72 21.41
C GLY A 95 9.83 -0.03 20.27
N HIS A 96 9.31 0.11 19.06
CA HIS A 96 9.82 -0.54 17.85
C HIS A 96 10.76 0.38 17.09
N HIS A 97 11.93 -0.15 16.71
CA HIS A 97 12.92 0.54 15.89
C HIS A 97 13.03 -0.15 14.53
N PHE A 98 13.00 0.66 13.48
CA PHE A 98 13.10 0.17 12.10
C PHE A 98 14.41 0.63 11.48
N ASP A 99 15.26 -0.32 11.08
CA ASP A 99 16.51 -0.11 10.37
C ASP A 99 16.43 -0.66 8.96
N TYR A 100 16.57 0.22 7.97
CA TYR A 100 16.37 -0.11 6.56
C TYR A 100 17.69 -0.21 5.80
N LEU A 101 17.92 -1.33 5.13
CA LEU A 101 19.00 -1.53 4.16
C LEU A 101 18.39 -1.51 2.75
N ARG A 102 17.97 -0.33 2.28
CA ARG A 102 17.27 -0.13 1.01
C ARG A 102 17.88 0.95 0.12
N ALA A 103 18.83 1.73 0.62
CA ALA A 103 19.50 2.75 -0.18
C ALA A 103 20.28 2.08 -1.33
N GLY A 104 19.98 2.43 -2.58
CA GLY A 104 20.54 1.80 -3.75
C GLY A 104 20.02 0.39 -4.06
N SER A 105 18.92 -0.03 -3.43
CA SER A 105 18.22 -1.28 -3.76
C SER A 105 17.77 -1.30 -5.23
N ALA A 106 17.51 -2.49 -5.76
CA ALA A 106 17.05 -2.66 -7.13
C ALA A 106 15.80 -1.82 -7.42
N ALA A 107 14.81 -1.83 -6.51
CA ALA A 107 13.59 -1.02 -6.64
C ALA A 107 13.89 0.48 -6.61
N SER A 108 14.84 0.94 -5.78
CA SER A 108 15.21 2.36 -5.72
C SER A 108 15.91 2.86 -7.00
N ARG A 109 16.39 1.96 -7.86
CA ARG A 109 17.01 2.27 -9.14
C ARG A 109 16.04 2.22 -10.32
N TYR A 110 14.78 1.92 -10.06
CA TYR A 110 13.76 1.84 -11.11
C TYR A 110 13.59 3.19 -11.81
N THR A 111 13.41 3.16 -13.13
CA THR A 111 13.29 4.37 -13.96
C THR A 111 12.03 4.34 -14.82
N SER A 112 11.59 5.51 -15.28
CA SER A 112 10.42 5.63 -16.17
C SER A 112 10.56 4.84 -17.48
N ALA A 113 11.79 4.67 -17.98
CA ALA A 113 12.06 3.89 -19.21
C ALA A 113 11.77 2.38 -19.05
N GLN A 114 11.69 1.89 -17.83
CA GLN A 114 11.45 0.48 -17.50
C GLN A 114 9.97 0.15 -17.26
N LEU A 115 9.09 1.16 -17.28
CA LEU A 115 7.67 0.97 -17.02
C LEU A 115 7.02 0.05 -18.07
N PRO A 116 6.24 -0.95 -17.66
CA PRO A 116 5.47 -1.81 -18.54
C PRO A 116 4.21 -1.08 -19.05
N LEU A 117 4.38 -0.11 -19.91
CA LEU A 117 3.33 0.83 -20.32
C LEU A 117 2.06 0.13 -20.83
N GLN A 118 2.21 -0.96 -21.61
CA GLN A 118 1.05 -1.70 -22.09
C GLN A 118 0.29 -2.39 -20.95
N ALA A 119 1.01 -3.00 -20.00
CA ALA A 119 0.35 -3.64 -18.86
C ALA A 119 -0.39 -2.63 -17.97
N ILE A 120 0.18 -1.42 -17.81
CA ILE A 120 -0.49 -0.31 -17.11
C ILE A 120 -1.77 0.08 -17.86
N ALA A 121 -1.72 0.23 -19.19
CA ALA A 121 -2.88 0.61 -20.02
C ALA A 121 -3.98 -0.47 -20.05
N ASP A 122 -3.63 -1.74 -19.85
CA ASP A 122 -4.56 -2.88 -19.87
C ASP A 122 -5.17 -3.19 -18.48
N ALA A 123 -4.63 -2.63 -17.39
CA ALA A 123 -5.15 -2.82 -16.04
C ALA A 123 -6.45 -2.02 -15.79
N LYS A 124 -7.24 -2.42 -14.80
CA LYS A 124 -8.41 -1.63 -14.37
C LYS A 124 -8.02 -0.51 -13.40
N LEU A 125 -6.94 -0.73 -12.63
CA LEU A 125 -6.46 0.21 -11.63
C LEU A 125 -4.94 0.07 -11.42
N LEU A 126 -4.27 1.22 -11.26
CA LEU A 126 -2.88 1.32 -10.83
C LEU A 126 -2.82 1.89 -9.41
N HIS A 127 -2.12 1.19 -8.51
CA HIS A 127 -1.91 1.61 -7.12
C HIS A 127 -0.46 1.99 -6.84
N LEU A 128 -0.27 3.08 -6.10
CA LEU A 128 1.02 3.54 -5.55
C LEU A 128 0.86 4.00 -4.10
N SER A 129 1.98 4.25 -3.46
CA SER A 129 2.02 4.90 -2.14
C SER A 129 3.01 6.07 -2.12
N GLY A 130 2.93 6.88 -1.07
CA GLY A 130 3.93 7.92 -0.80
C GLY A 130 5.33 7.33 -0.61
N ILE A 131 5.46 6.11 -0.06
CA ILE A 131 6.75 5.40 0.02
C ILE A 131 7.30 5.13 -1.38
N SER A 132 6.48 4.67 -2.33
CA SER A 132 6.91 4.41 -3.71
C SER A 132 7.56 5.63 -4.36
N LEU A 133 7.07 6.83 -4.01
CA LEU A 133 7.60 8.11 -4.49
C LEU A 133 8.81 8.59 -3.69
N ALA A 134 9.00 8.09 -2.47
CA ALA A 134 10.01 8.58 -1.54
C ALA A 134 11.35 7.84 -1.63
N ILE A 135 11.38 6.61 -2.15
CA ILE A 135 12.55 5.73 -2.09
C ILE A 135 13.76 6.23 -2.88
N SER A 136 13.54 6.98 -3.98
CA SER A 136 14.56 7.67 -4.76
C SER A 136 13.96 8.69 -5.71
N ALA A 137 14.78 9.53 -6.31
CA ALA A 137 14.33 10.48 -7.34
C ALA A 137 13.85 9.75 -8.61
N SER A 138 14.58 8.74 -9.08
CA SER A 138 14.20 7.98 -10.28
C SER A 138 12.93 7.17 -10.09
N ALA A 139 12.73 6.57 -8.91
CA ALA A 139 11.49 5.86 -8.58
C ALA A 139 10.29 6.81 -8.44
N CYS A 140 10.50 8.02 -7.91
CA CYS A 140 9.49 9.08 -7.88
C CYS A 140 9.03 9.45 -9.29
N ASP A 141 9.98 9.75 -10.18
CA ASP A 141 9.70 10.11 -11.57
C ASP A 141 8.99 8.96 -12.31
N ALA A 142 9.39 7.71 -12.06
CA ALA A 142 8.74 6.54 -12.62
C ALA A 142 7.31 6.38 -12.10
N GLY A 143 7.08 6.54 -10.80
CA GLY A 143 5.74 6.45 -10.19
C GLY A 143 4.77 7.51 -10.75
N LEU A 144 5.20 8.78 -10.81
CA LEU A 144 4.40 9.86 -11.40
C LEU A 144 4.13 9.63 -12.89
N ALA A 145 5.14 9.15 -13.65
CA ALA A 145 4.97 8.81 -15.07
C ALA A 145 3.98 7.63 -15.25
N ALA A 146 4.01 6.63 -14.37
CA ALA A 146 3.06 5.52 -14.39
C ALA A 146 1.61 6.00 -14.15
N MET A 147 1.39 6.88 -13.15
CA MET A 147 0.07 7.48 -12.88
C MET A 147 -0.43 8.32 -14.07
N ALA A 148 0.44 9.14 -14.64
CA ALA A 148 0.09 9.95 -15.82
C ALA A 148 -0.26 9.07 -17.03
N HIS A 149 0.48 7.98 -17.25
CA HIS A 149 0.19 7.01 -18.31
C HIS A 149 -1.14 6.29 -18.07
N ALA A 150 -1.42 5.82 -16.86
CA ALA A 150 -2.68 5.19 -16.47
C ALA A 150 -3.87 6.11 -16.79
N ARG A 151 -3.84 7.37 -16.32
CA ARG A 151 -4.90 8.35 -16.61
C ARG A 151 -5.11 8.61 -18.09
N LYS A 152 -4.02 8.74 -18.86
CA LYS A 152 -4.09 8.93 -20.32
C LYS A 152 -4.85 7.81 -21.02
N HIS A 153 -4.82 6.59 -20.47
CA HIS A 153 -5.49 5.41 -21.02
C HIS A 153 -6.81 5.06 -20.31
N GLY A 154 -7.33 5.95 -19.44
CA GLY A 154 -8.59 5.73 -18.73
C GLY A 154 -8.51 4.70 -17.60
N VAL A 155 -7.31 4.33 -17.18
CA VAL A 155 -7.07 3.44 -16.04
C VAL A 155 -7.11 4.27 -14.76
N ARG A 156 -7.94 3.84 -13.79
CA ARG A 156 -8.05 4.52 -12.51
C ARG A 156 -6.75 4.42 -11.72
N THR A 157 -6.45 5.46 -10.94
CA THR A 157 -5.27 5.50 -10.08
C THR A 157 -5.68 5.56 -8.62
N SER A 158 -4.99 4.81 -7.76
CA SER A 158 -5.14 4.93 -6.30
C SER A 158 -3.80 5.22 -5.63
N LEU A 159 -3.85 6.02 -4.57
CA LEU A 159 -2.68 6.48 -3.84
C LEU A 159 -2.90 6.38 -2.33
N ASP A 160 -2.06 5.61 -1.64
CA ASP A 160 -1.93 5.68 -0.18
C ASP A 160 -0.92 6.78 0.19
N THR A 161 -1.27 7.67 1.11
CA THR A 161 -0.38 8.78 1.50
C THR A 161 0.91 8.29 2.13
N ASN A 162 0.85 7.31 2.98
CA ASN A 162 1.93 6.54 3.60
C ASN A 162 3.25 7.35 3.75
N LEU A 163 3.17 8.50 4.44
CA LEU A 163 4.27 9.45 4.61
C LEU A 163 5.38 8.88 5.48
N ARG A 164 6.61 8.95 5.00
CA ARG A 164 7.80 8.54 5.77
C ARG A 164 8.89 9.60 5.68
N LEU A 165 8.89 10.53 6.66
CA LEU A 165 9.86 11.63 6.70
C LEU A 165 11.32 11.19 6.87
N LYS A 166 11.57 9.91 7.20
CA LYS A 166 12.92 9.32 7.15
C LYS A 166 13.44 9.15 5.72
N LEU A 167 12.57 9.13 4.70
CA LEU A 167 12.95 8.93 3.29
C LEU A 167 13.16 10.25 2.55
N TRP A 168 12.43 11.29 2.91
CA TRP A 168 12.50 12.60 2.26
C TRP A 168 12.12 13.75 3.20
N PRO A 169 12.63 14.98 2.95
CA PRO A 169 12.20 16.16 3.68
C PRO A 169 10.73 16.48 3.41
N LEU A 170 10.03 17.04 4.40
CA LEU A 170 8.60 17.36 4.33
C LEU A 170 8.25 18.24 3.12
N GLU A 171 9.07 19.24 2.80
CA GLU A 171 8.80 20.14 1.67
C GLU A 171 8.80 19.40 0.33
N ARG A 172 9.76 18.46 0.15
CA ARG A 172 9.78 17.59 -1.03
C ARG A 172 8.59 16.62 -1.04
N ALA A 173 8.25 16.06 0.11
CA ALA A 173 7.07 15.21 0.25
C ALA A 173 5.80 15.96 -0.19
N ARG A 174 5.59 17.17 0.31
CA ARG A 174 4.46 18.05 -0.05
C ARG A 174 4.43 18.36 -1.55
N GLU A 175 5.57 18.71 -2.13
CA GLU A 175 5.69 18.99 -3.57
C GLU A 175 5.25 17.76 -4.39
N LYS A 176 5.87 16.60 -4.18
CA LYS A 176 5.62 15.40 -4.97
C LYS A 176 4.24 14.77 -4.71
N MET A 177 3.76 14.85 -3.48
CA MET A 177 2.39 14.40 -3.17
C MET A 177 1.32 15.27 -3.82
N ARG A 178 1.53 16.60 -3.97
CA ARG A 178 0.61 17.46 -4.76
C ARG A 178 0.55 17.03 -6.23
N GLU A 179 1.70 16.70 -6.85
CA GLU A 179 1.74 16.16 -8.21
C GLU A 179 0.96 14.83 -8.29
N ALA A 180 1.17 13.94 -7.32
CA ALA A 180 0.49 12.66 -7.26
C ALA A 180 -1.02 12.80 -7.01
N PHE A 181 -1.46 13.70 -6.11
CA PHE A 181 -2.89 13.99 -5.89
C PHE A 181 -3.60 14.48 -7.16
N ALA A 182 -2.94 15.32 -7.96
CA ALA A 182 -3.50 15.78 -9.24
C ALA A 182 -3.66 14.65 -10.28
N LEU A 183 -2.99 13.52 -10.07
CA LEU A 183 -3.07 12.32 -10.91
C LEU A 183 -3.91 11.20 -10.26
N CYS A 184 -4.43 11.41 -9.05
CA CYS A 184 -5.08 10.39 -8.24
C CYS A 184 -6.61 10.45 -8.38
N ASP A 185 -7.25 9.31 -8.64
CA ASP A 185 -8.70 9.18 -8.64
C ASP A 185 -9.24 8.74 -7.29
N ILE A 186 -8.49 7.88 -6.58
CA ILE A 186 -8.87 7.28 -5.28
C ILE A 186 -7.72 7.49 -4.29
N CYS A 187 -7.93 8.28 -3.25
CA CYS A 187 -6.94 8.52 -2.21
C CYS A 187 -7.28 7.71 -0.94
N LEU A 188 -6.25 7.08 -0.36
CA LEU A 188 -6.33 6.25 0.86
C LEU A 188 -5.49 6.88 1.99
N PRO A 189 -5.81 8.11 2.43
CA PRO A 189 -4.99 8.79 3.41
C PRO A 189 -5.17 8.19 4.81
N SER A 190 -4.11 8.29 5.66
CA SER A 190 -4.23 8.18 7.11
C SER A 190 -4.27 9.57 7.75
N TRP A 191 -4.86 9.68 8.94
CA TRP A 191 -4.92 10.96 9.66
C TRP A 191 -3.54 11.57 9.86
N ASP A 192 -2.60 10.79 10.42
CA ASP A 192 -1.28 11.29 10.77
C ASP A 192 -0.49 11.78 9.55
N ASP A 193 -0.61 11.06 8.43
CA ASP A 193 0.12 11.41 7.22
C ASP A 193 -0.44 12.66 6.55
N VAL A 194 -1.77 12.70 6.35
CA VAL A 194 -2.37 13.75 5.53
C VAL A 194 -2.47 15.08 6.25
N SER A 195 -2.65 15.08 7.59
CA SER A 195 -2.59 16.31 8.38
C SER A 195 -1.22 16.97 8.32
N ILE A 196 -0.12 16.19 8.37
CA ILE A 196 1.24 16.70 8.16
C ILE A 196 1.44 17.23 6.73
N LEU A 197 0.96 16.48 5.73
CA LEU A 197 1.10 16.87 4.32
C LEU A 197 0.36 18.16 4.00
N THR A 198 -0.87 18.31 4.48
CA THR A 198 -1.75 19.44 4.20
C THR A 198 -1.53 20.61 5.16
N GLY A 199 -1.12 20.32 6.40
CA GLY A 199 -1.06 21.29 7.49
C GLY A 199 -2.45 21.61 8.06
N LEU A 200 -3.46 20.77 7.77
CA LEU A 200 -4.84 20.91 8.23
C LEU A 200 -5.12 19.91 9.36
N ASP A 201 -5.99 20.29 10.28
CA ASP A 201 -6.40 19.53 11.46
C ASP A 201 -7.93 19.26 11.51
N ASP A 202 -8.63 19.60 10.44
CA ASP A 202 -10.05 19.30 10.24
C ASP A 202 -10.24 18.30 9.10
N ARG A 203 -11.02 17.26 9.36
CA ARG A 203 -11.22 16.15 8.43
C ARG A 203 -11.91 16.58 7.15
N ASP A 204 -12.93 17.43 7.23
CA ASP A 204 -13.64 17.89 6.04
C ASP A 204 -12.82 18.90 5.23
N ALA A 205 -12.05 19.74 5.90
CA ALA A 205 -11.09 20.62 5.21
C ALA A 205 -10.01 19.84 4.45
N ILE A 206 -9.52 18.73 5.03
CA ILE A 206 -8.58 17.82 4.35
C ILE A 206 -9.24 17.19 3.12
N VAL A 207 -10.48 16.70 3.26
CA VAL A 207 -11.24 16.12 2.13
C VAL A 207 -11.43 17.15 1.04
N ASP A 208 -11.84 18.38 1.37
CA ASP A 208 -12.01 19.48 0.41
C ASP A 208 -10.69 19.80 -0.32
N ALA A 209 -9.57 19.84 0.41
CA ALA A 209 -8.25 20.07 -0.17
C ALA A 209 -7.86 18.96 -1.16
N LEU A 210 -8.10 17.70 -0.84
CA LEU A 210 -7.82 16.57 -1.74
C LEU A 210 -8.75 16.58 -2.96
N GLN A 211 -10.04 16.87 -2.77
CA GLN A 211 -11.00 17.00 -3.87
C GLN A 211 -10.68 18.18 -4.80
N ALA A 212 -10.08 19.24 -4.30
CA ALA A 212 -9.60 20.36 -5.11
C ALA A 212 -8.46 19.97 -6.09
N TYR A 213 -7.67 18.92 -5.79
CA TYR A 213 -6.72 18.33 -6.75
C TYR A 213 -7.40 17.43 -7.80
N GLY A 214 -8.69 17.12 -7.65
CA GLY A 214 -9.45 16.28 -8.57
C GLY A 214 -9.71 14.87 -8.06
N VAL A 215 -9.28 14.52 -6.84
CA VAL A 215 -9.57 13.21 -6.23
C VAL A 215 -11.08 13.02 -6.13
N GLY A 216 -11.59 11.95 -6.73
CA GLY A 216 -13.04 11.67 -6.79
C GLY A 216 -13.55 10.84 -5.62
N LEU A 217 -12.69 10.00 -5.04
CA LEU A 217 -13.03 9.11 -3.92
C LEU A 217 -11.91 9.13 -2.89
N ILE A 218 -12.26 9.32 -1.62
CA ILE A 218 -11.34 9.33 -0.51
C ILE A 218 -11.81 8.30 0.51
N ALA A 219 -10.97 7.35 0.87
CA ALA A 219 -11.18 6.42 1.97
C ALA A 219 -10.17 6.76 3.09
N PHE A 220 -10.57 7.69 3.95
CA PHE A 220 -9.73 8.29 4.97
C PHE A 220 -9.67 7.36 6.20
N LYS A 221 -8.52 6.73 6.41
CA LYS A 221 -8.26 5.76 7.48
C LYS A 221 -8.10 6.48 8.81
N LEU A 222 -8.93 6.12 9.80
CA LEU A 222 -8.97 6.73 11.14
C LEU A 222 -8.65 5.71 12.26
N GLY A 223 -7.89 4.67 11.94
CA GLY A 223 -7.52 3.64 12.90
C GLY A 223 -8.73 2.95 13.53
N ALA A 224 -8.81 2.98 14.86
CA ALA A 224 -9.89 2.34 15.62
C ALA A 224 -11.27 2.97 15.42
N GLU A 225 -11.38 4.18 14.85
CA GLU A 225 -12.67 4.79 14.50
C GLU A 225 -13.25 4.19 13.21
N GLY A 226 -12.40 3.66 12.32
CA GLY A 226 -12.79 3.09 11.04
C GLY A 226 -12.32 3.93 9.85
N CYS A 227 -13.21 4.14 8.87
CA CYS A 227 -12.89 4.85 7.64
C CYS A 227 -13.94 5.93 7.34
N TYR A 228 -13.49 7.17 7.13
CA TYR A 228 -14.34 8.24 6.62
C TYR A 228 -14.28 8.23 5.09
N VAL A 229 -15.36 7.76 4.49
CA VAL A 229 -15.50 7.71 3.03
C VAL A 229 -16.10 9.00 2.52
N ALA A 230 -15.45 9.62 1.54
CA ALA A 230 -15.94 10.82 0.86
C ALA A 230 -15.94 10.60 -0.65
N THR A 231 -17.12 10.72 -1.23
CA THR A 231 -17.34 10.87 -2.68
C THR A 231 -17.55 12.35 -3.01
N ARG A 232 -17.95 12.67 -4.24
CA ARG A 232 -18.37 14.04 -4.60
C ARG A 232 -19.73 14.41 -4.03
N GLU A 233 -20.59 13.41 -3.76
CA GLU A 233 -21.98 13.58 -3.35
C GLU A 233 -22.19 13.34 -1.85
N GLU A 234 -21.45 12.42 -1.26
CA GLU A 234 -21.70 11.95 0.11
C GLU A 234 -20.39 11.78 0.89
N ARG A 235 -20.44 12.10 2.18
CA ARG A 235 -19.37 11.84 3.15
C ARG A 235 -19.95 11.14 4.37
N ARG A 236 -19.35 10.03 4.79
CA ARG A 236 -19.85 9.27 5.93
C ARG A 236 -18.73 8.47 6.60
N LEU A 237 -18.77 8.42 7.93
CA LEU A 237 -17.95 7.50 8.71
C LEU A 237 -18.51 6.08 8.59
N VAL A 238 -17.69 5.16 8.19
CA VAL A 238 -17.92 3.71 8.24
C VAL A 238 -17.14 3.18 9.43
N PRO A 239 -17.81 2.73 10.51
CA PRO A 239 -17.14 2.37 11.76
C PRO A 239 -16.22 1.17 11.60
N ALA A 240 -15.16 1.10 12.41
CA ALA A 240 -14.27 -0.03 12.47
C ALA A 240 -14.98 -1.30 12.96
N TYR A 241 -14.41 -2.45 12.66
CA TYR A 241 -14.73 -3.71 13.31
C TYR A 241 -13.79 -3.88 14.52
N THR A 242 -14.35 -4.12 15.71
CA THR A 242 -13.58 -4.22 16.94
C THR A 242 -13.01 -5.63 17.12
N VAL A 243 -11.71 -5.71 17.39
CA VAL A 243 -10.96 -6.94 17.72
C VAL A 243 -9.96 -6.66 18.83
N ASP A 244 -9.44 -7.71 19.45
CA ASP A 244 -8.27 -7.62 20.31
C ASP A 244 -7.00 -7.62 19.43
N ALA A 245 -6.51 -6.43 19.13
CA ALA A 245 -5.36 -6.25 18.24
C ALA A 245 -4.04 -6.66 18.94
N LEU A 246 -3.19 -7.40 18.22
CA LEU A 246 -1.85 -7.80 18.66
C LEU A 246 -0.77 -6.98 17.96
N ASP A 247 -0.89 -6.78 16.64
CA ASP A 247 0.08 -6.05 15.81
C ASP A 247 -0.64 -5.35 14.66
N ALA A 248 -0.52 -4.03 14.60
CA ALA A 248 -1.15 -3.20 13.56
C ALA A 248 -0.29 -3.03 12.30
N THR A 249 0.86 -3.72 12.21
CA THR A 249 1.77 -3.63 11.05
C THR A 249 1.03 -4.07 9.78
N GLY A 250 1.05 -3.21 8.75
CA GLY A 250 0.40 -3.49 7.47
C GLY A 250 -1.14 -3.40 7.45
N ALA A 251 -1.79 -3.04 8.57
CA ALA A 251 -3.26 -2.94 8.61
C ALA A 251 -3.80 -1.90 7.61
N GLY A 252 -3.09 -0.78 7.41
CA GLY A 252 -3.42 0.22 6.39
C GLY A 252 -3.32 -0.32 4.97
N ASP A 253 -2.29 -1.12 4.69
CA ASP A 253 -2.07 -1.76 3.40
C ASP A 253 -3.15 -2.81 3.14
N CYS A 254 -3.47 -3.60 4.16
CA CYS A 254 -4.55 -4.59 4.15
C CYS A 254 -5.91 -3.93 3.87
N PHE A 255 -6.22 -2.82 4.57
CA PHE A 255 -7.41 -2.02 4.29
C PHE A 255 -7.44 -1.58 2.82
N GLY A 256 -6.34 -0.96 2.35
CA GLY A 256 -6.25 -0.45 0.98
C GLY A 256 -6.46 -1.53 -0.07
N GLY A 257 -5.79 -2.69 0.09
CA GLY A 257 -5.92 -3.83 -0.81
C GLY A 257 -7.34 -4.39 -0.87
N ALA A 258 -7.97 -4.60 0.30
CA ALA A 258 -9.34 -5.07 0.39
C ALA A 258 -10.34 -4.05 -0.18
N PHE A 259 -10.20 -2.77 0.15
CA PHE A 259 -11.06 -1.70 -0.34
C PHE A 259 -11.05 -1.61 -1.87
N ILE A 260 -9.85 -1.58 -2.46
CA ILE A 260 -9.70 -1.51 -3.92
C ILE A 260 -10.18 -2.79 -4.60
N ALA A 261 -9.95 -3.97 -4.04
CA ALA A 261 -10.44 -5.23 -4.58
C ALA A 261 -11.97 -5.22 -4.69
N ARG A 262 -12.67 -4.77 -3.64
CA ARG A 262 -14.13 -4.68 -3.62
C ARG A 262 -14.67 -3.62 -4.61
N LEU A 263 -14.02 -2.45 -4.71
CA LEU A 263 -14.38 -1.45 -5.72
C LEU A 263 -14.21 -1.95 -7.16
N VAL A 264 -13.17 -2.73 -7.43
CA VAL A 264 -12.93 -3.32 -8.75
C VAL A 264 -13.93 -4.44 -9.05
N ALA A 265 -14.41 -5.13 -8.02
CA ALA A 265 -15.49 -6.12 -8.11
C ALA A 265 -16.89 -5.49 -8.32
N GLY A 266 -17.04 -4.17 -8.09
CA GLY A 266 -18.27 -3.42 -8.36
C GLY A 266 -19.06 -3.00 -7.11
N ASP A 267 -18.52 -3.16 -5.92
CA ASP A 267 -19.16 -2.67 -4.70
C ASP A 267 -19.21 -1.14 -4.69
N ASP A 268 -20.21 -0.59 -4.01
CA ASP A 268 -20.22 0.84 -3.70
C ASP A 268 -19.13 1.17 -2.66
N PRO A 269 -18.65 2.44 -2.60
CA PRO A 269 -17.54 2.80 -1.73
C PRO A 269 -17.77 2.56 -0.23
N PHE A 270 -19.01 2.65 0.25
CA PHE A 270 -19.32 2.46 1.66
C PHE A 270 -19.36 0.99 2.03
N ALA A 271 -19.90 0.14 1.16
CA ALA A 271 -19.84 -1.31 1.31
C ALA A 271 -18.40 -1.82 1.24
N ALA A 272 -17.60 -1.32 0.28
CA ALA A 272 -16.18 -1.63 0.16
C ALA A 272 -15.40 -1.24 1.43
N ALA A 273 -15.69 -0.07 2.01
CA ALA A 273 -15.05 0.38 3.26
C ALA A 273 -15.46 -0.48 4.47
N ARG A 274 -16.74 -0.87 4.56
CA ARG A 274 -17.19 -1.79 5.62
C ARG A 274 -16.46 -3.13 5.54
N TYR A 275 -16.32 -3.67 4.35
CA TYR A 275 -15.56 -4.90 4.11
C TYR A 275 -14.09 -4.72 4.49
N ALA A 276 -13.45 -3.65 4.02
CA ALA A 276 -12.05 -3.36 4.27
C ALA A 276 -11.74 -3.12 5.75
N ASN A 277 -12.66 -2.49 6.52
CA ASN A 277 -12.53 -2.34 7.96
C ASN A 277 -12.49 -3.69 8.68
N VAL A 278 -13.32 -4.66 8.29
CA VAL A 278 -13.27 -6.02 8.86
C VAL A 278 -11.97 -6.71 8.48
N CYS A 279 -11.57 -6.61 7.21
CA CYS A 279 -10.32 -7.22 6.72
C CYS A 279 -9.10 -6.67 7.46
N ALA A 280 -8.99 -5.34 7.60
CA ALA A 280 -7.91 -4.69 8.32
C ALA A 280 -7.92 -5.04 9.81
N ALA A 281 -9.09 -5.05 10.46
CA ALA A 281 -9.19 -5.45 11.86
C ALA A 281 -8.69 -6.89 12.08
N LEU A 282 -9.10 -7.84 11.24
CA LEU A 282 -8.62 -9.22 11.32
C LEU A 282 -7.10 -9.32 11.13
N SER A 283 -6.52 -8.52 10.23
CA SER A 283 -5.06 -8.54 10.02
C SER A 283 -4.27 -8.11 11.25
N THR A 284 -4.88 -7.36 12.18
CA THR A 284 -4.22 -6.96 13.43
C THR A 284 -4.21 -8.04 14.51
N THR A 285 -4.90 -9.17 14.32
CA THR A 285 -4.99 -10.25 15.32
C THR A 285 -3.81 -11.23 15.28
N GLY A 286 -2.83 -11.01 14.41
CA GLY A 286 -1.60 -11.79 14.31
C GLY A 286 -0.39 -10.90 14.10
N TYR A 287 0.82 -11.47 14.13
CA TYR A 287 2.07 -10.73 13.97
C TYR A 287 2.49 -10.62 12.51
N GLY A 288 3.06 -9.45 12.15
CA GLY A 288 3.64 -9.16 10.84
C GLY A 288 2.62 -8.68 9.80
N ALA A 289 3.13 -8.11 8.71
CA ALA A 289 2.31 -7.40 7.73
C ALA A 289 1.57 -8.32 6.74
N VAL A 290 2.04 -9.54 6.51
CA VAL A 290 1.52 -10.43 5.45
C VAL A 290 0.78 -11.64 6.02
N ALA A 291 1.39 -12.33 7.01
CA ALA A 291 0.86 -13.60 7.52
C ALA A 291 -0.60 -13.49 8.02
N PRO A 292 -0.99 -12.45 8.79
CA PRO A 292 -2.33 -12.36 9.37
C PRO A 292 -3.38 -11.75 8.41
N ILE A 293 -3.04 -11.36 7.18
CA ILE A 293 -4.04 -10.87 6.21
C ILE A 293 -5.09 -11.97 5.99
N PRO A 294 -6.39 -11.71 6.23
CA PRO A 294 -7.42 -12.74 6.12
C PRO A 294 -7.72 -13.09 4.66
N LEU A 295 -8.23 -14.30 4.44
CA LEU A 295 -8.86 -14.71 3.18
C LEU A 295 -10.29 -14.15 3.11
N ALA A 296 -10.82 -13.96 1.90
CA ALA A 296 -12.19 -13.47 1.66
C ALA A 296 -13.26 -14.18 2.49
N ALA A 297 -13.23 -15.53 2.54
CA ALA A 297 -14.19 -16.31 3.30
C ALA A 297 -14.20 -16.02 4.81
N GLN A 298 -13.08 -15.57 5.39
CA GLN A 298 -13.01 -15.19 6.80
C GLN A 298 -13.71 -13.84 7.05
N VAL A 299 -13.55 -12.91 6.11
CA VAL A 299 -14.20 -11.58 6.16
C VAL A 299 -15.70 -11.71 5.94
N GLU A 300 -16.11 -12.47 4.92
CA GLU A 300 -17.51 -12.73 4.57
C GLU A 300 -18.28 -13.38 5.73
N LYS A 301 -17.69 -14.38 6.36
CA LYS A 301 -18.28 -15.04 7.55
C LYS A 301 -18.65 -14.06 8.66
N ILE A 302 -17.83 -13.02 8.87
CA ILE A 302 -18.11 -11.99 9.88
C ILE A 302 -19.24 -11.06 9.43
N LEU A 303 -19.22 -10.66 8.15
CA LEU A 303 -20.24 -9.77 7.59
C LEU A 303 -21.62 -10.41 7.55
N ASP A 304 -21.70 -11.72 7.26
CA ASP A 304 -22.94 -12.49 7.20
C ASP A 304 -23.54 -12.79 8.60
N SER A 305 -22.70 -12.70 9.66
CA SER A 305 -23.15 -12.97 11.03
C SER A 305 -23.80 -11.75 11.74
N LYS A 306 -23.88 -10.61 11.04
CA LYS A 306 -24.45 -9.34 11.50
C LYS A 306 -25.61 -8.90 10.61
#